data_7007a74931e8bd9dc738ebc251d7edba
#
_entry.id   7007a74931e8bd9dc738ebc251d7edba
#
_cell.length_a   1.000
_cell.length_b   1.000
_cell.length_c   1.000
_cell.angle_alpha   90.00
_cell.angle_beta   90.00
_cell.angle_gamma   90.00
#
_symmetry.space_group_name_H-M   'P 1'
#
loop_
_entity.id
_entity.type
_entity.pdbx_description
1 polymer ?
#
loop_
_entity_poly.entity_id
_entity_poly.type
_entity_poly.pdbx_seq_one_letter_code
_entity_poly.pdbx_strand_id
1 'polypeptide(L)'
;MITLNLHQVFKTRGIAKGYSFLVKNGISPGTAKTIMYNKPRAIRLDHIEILCKTLICEPSDLFAYTPDKNDTLLETHPLKKLIRDQEEASLNQTISHLSYQELVEIKKFINSQKTIPPTQSEKD
;
A
#
# COMPACT_ATOMS: atom_id res chain seq x y z
N MET A 1 15.88 -5.10 -6.47
CA MET A 1 14.82 -5.62 -7.34
C MET A 1 13.52 -4.93 -7.04
N ILE A 2 12.86 -4.41 -8.07
CA ILE A 2 11.55 -3.77 -7.91
C ILE A 2 10.47 -4.82 -8.06
N THR A 3 9.49 -4.79 -7.16
CA THR A 3 8.34 -5.70 -7.20
C THR A 3 7.07 -4.91 -6.95
N LEU A 4 5.91 -5.54 -7.13
CA LEU A 4 4.65 -4.89 -6.82
C LEU A 4 4.38 -4.95 -5.31
N ASN A 5 3.81 -3.86 -4.80
CA ASN A 5 3.47 -3.71 -3.38
C ASN A 5 1.95 -3.79 -3.16
N LEU A 6 1.24 -4.48 -4.05
CA LEU A 6 -0.22 -4.45 -4.04
C LEU A 6 -0.86 -5.08 -2.82
N HIS A 7 -0.29 -6.17 -2.30
CA HIS A 7 -0.86 -6.80 -1.11
C HIS A 7 -0.93 -5.83 0.06
N GLN A 8 0.10 -5.01 0.22
CA GLN A 8 0.13 -4.04 1.31
C GLN A 8 -0.88 -2.92 1.07
N VAL A 9 -1.00 -2.45 -0.18
CA VAL A 9 -1.96 -1.40 -0.52
C VAL A 9 -3.39 -1.91 -0.32
N PHE A 10 -3.69 -3.13 -0.76
CA PHE A 10 -5.00 -3.72 -0.54
C PHE A 10 -5.32 -3.84 0.94
N LYS A 11 -4.34 -4.30 1.71
CA LYS A 11 -4.52 -4.45 3.15
C LYS A 11 -4.82 -3.10 3.81
N THR A 12 -4.09 -2.08 3.43
CA THR A 12 -4.28 -0.73 3.97
C THR A 12 -5.66 -0.18 3.60
N ARG A 13 -6.16 -0.51 2.41
CA ARG A 13 -7.48 -0.07 1.96
C ARG A 13 -8.62 -0.96 2.44
N GLY A 14 -8.31 -2.04 3.16
CA GLY A 14 -9.33 -2.96 3.65
C GLY A 14 -9.91 -3.85 2.57
N ILE A 15 -9.17 -4.07 1.48
CA ILE A 15 -9.63 -4.92 0.39
C ILE A 15 -9.13 -6.35 0.66
N ALA A 16 -10.05 -7.24 1.00
CA ALA A 16 -9.70 -8.61 1.35
C ALA A 16 -9.49 -9.51 0.13
N LYS A 17 -10.17 -9.22 -0.97
CA LYS A 17 -10.12 -10.05 -2.17
C LYS A 17 -9.55 -9.28 -3.34
N GLY A 18 -8.22 -9.22 -3.40
CA GLY A 18 -7.52 -8.45 -4.42
C GLY A 18 -7.80 -8.93 -5.84
N TYR A 19 -7.84 -10.23 -6.07
CA TYR A 19 -8.13 -10.78 -7.39
C TYR A 19 -9.50 -10.30 -7.89
N SER A 20 -10.53 -10.43 -7.07
CA SER A 20 -11.88 -10.01 -7.43
C SER A 20 -11.94 -8.50 -7.68
N PHE A 21 -11.21 -7.74 -6.87
CA PHE A 21 -11.15 -6.29 -7.04
C PHE A 21 -10.56 -5.93 -8.40
N LEU A 22 -9.46 -6.59 -8.79
CA LEU A 22 -8.82 -6.32 -10.07
C LEU A 22 -9.74 -6.64 -11.25
N VAL A 23 -10.38 -7.80 -11.21
CA VAL A 23 -11.28 -8.22 -12.28
C VAL A 23 -12.47 -7.26 -12.39
N LYS A 24 -13.02 -6.86 -11.25
CA LYS A 24 -14.15 -5.95 -11.22
C LYS A 24 -13.80 -4.60 -11.82
N ASN A 25 -12.55 -4.20 -11.72
CA ASN A 25 -12.12 -2.89 -12.22
C ASN A 25 -11.51 -2.94 -13.62
N GLY A 26 -11.74 -4.02 -14.35
CA GLY A 26 -11.40 -4.07 -15.76
C GLY A 26 -10.11 -4.77 -16.11
N ILE A 27 -9.45 -5.40 -15.15
CA ILE A 27 -8.24 -6.17 -15.44
C ILE A 27 -8.66 -7.62 -15.72
N SER A 28 -8.19 -8.17 -16.83
CA SER A 28 -8.60 -9.52 -17.23
C SER A 28 -8.22 -10.55 -16.16
N PRO A 29 -9.01 -11.65 -16.04
CA PRO A 29 -8.71 -12.66 -15.03
C PRO A 29 -7.30 -13.24 -15.09
N GLY A 30 -6.79 -13.48 -16.28
CA GLY A 30 -5.43 -13.99 -16.43
C GLY A 30 -4.38 -13.02 -15.92
N THR A 31 -4.53 -11.75 -16.27
CA THR A 31 -3.61 -10.71 -15.82
C THR A 31 -3.74 -10.49 -14.30
N ALA A 32 -4.98 -10.50 -13.80
CA ALA A 32 -5.21 -10.33 -12.36
C ALA A 32 -4.54 -11.47 -11.58
N LYS A 33 -4.62 -12.70 -12.07
CA LYS A 33 -3.97 -13.83 -11.44
C LYS A 33 -2.45 -13.66 -11.43
N THR A 34 -1.88 -13.21 -12.55
CA THR A 34 -0.45 -12.98 -12.65
C THR A 34 -0.01 -11.90 -11.65
N ILE A 35 -0.74 -10.80 -11.61
CA ILE A 35 -0.43 -9.69 -10.69
C ILE A 35 -0.46 -10.15 -9.24
N MET A 36 -1.47 -10.94 -8.87
CA MET A 36 -1.64 -11.33 -7.47
C MET A 36 -0.73 -12.46 -7.02
N TYR A 37 -0.40 -13.39 -7.92
CA TYR A 37 0.23 -14.63 -7.46
C TYR A 37 1.54 -14.99 -8.13
N ASN A 38 1.87 -14.40 -9.27
CA ASN A 38 3.02 -14.83 -10.05
C ASN A 38 4.19 -13.85 -10.09
N LYS A 39 4.21 -12.85 -9.22
CA LYS A 39 5.30 -11.86 -9.11
C LYS A 39 5.71 -11.32 -10.48
N PRO A 40 4.84 -10.59 -11.16
CA PRO A 40 5.12 -10.16 -12.54
C PRO A 40 6.33 -9.22 -12.61
N ARG A 41 7.05 -9.31 -13.71
CA ARG A 41 8.17 -8.41 -13.99
C ARG A 41 7.80 -7.33 -14.99
N ALA A 42 6.56 -7.28 -15.42
CA ALA A 42 6.05 -6.28 -16.35
C ALA A 42 4.60 -5.96 -15.98
N ILE A 43 4.22 -4.71 -16.16
CA ILE A 43 2.85 -4.28 -15.91
C ILE A 43 2.50 -3.21 -16.93
N ARG A 44 1.27 -3.23 -17.43
CA ARG A 44 0.81 -2.25 -18.41
C ARG A 44 0.57 -0.90 -17.76
N LEU A 45 0.85 0.16 -18.49
CA LEU A 45 0.64 1.51 -17.96
C LEU A 45 -0.84 1.78 -17.68
N ASP A 46 -1.74 1.27 -18.52
CA ASP A 46 -3.16 1.44 -18.27
C ASP A 46 -3.61 0.70 -17.00
N HIS A 47 -2.98 -0.41 -16.66
CA HIS A 47 -3.26 -1.09 -15.39
C HIS A 47 -2.78 -0.26 -14.20
N ILE A 48 -1.62 0.38 -14.34
CA ILE A 48 -1.12 1.29 -13.29
C ILE A 48 -2.12 2.43 -13.09
N GLU A 49 -2.64 2.98 -14.18
CA GLU A 49 -3.63 4.04 -14.10
C GLU A 49 -4.90 3.59 -13.38
N ILE A 50 -5.42 2.41 -13.74
CA ILE A 50 -6.61 1.86 -13.08
C ILE A 50 -6.37 1.71 -11.58
N LEU A 51 -5.21 1.15 -11.21
CA LEU A 51 -4.91 0.94 -9.81
C LEU A 51 -4.79 2.24 -9.03
N CYS A 52 -4.15 3.23 -9.60
CA CYS A 52 -4.02 4.52 -8.93
C CYS A 52 -5.38 5.20 -8.75
N LYS A 53 -6.25 5.11 -9.76
CA LYS A 53 -7.57 5.70 -9.66
C LYS A 53 -8.47 5.00 -8.66
N THR A 54 -8.44 3.67 -8.66
CA THR A 54 -9.35 2.90 -7.81
C THR A 54 -8.86 2.76 -6.38
N LEU A 55 -7.56 2.73 -6.18
CA LEU A 55 -6.97 2.63 -4.85
C LEU A 55 -6.63 3.99 -4.26
N ILE A 56 -6.77 5.04 -5.05
CA ILE A 56 -6.46 6.41 -4.65
C ILE A 56 -5.05 6.47 -4.06
N CYS A 57 -4.09 6.12 -4.89
CA CYS A 57 -2.69 6.09 -4.49
C CYS A 57 -1.80 6.65 -5.60
N GLU A 58 -0.56 6.94 -5.25
CA GLU A 58 0.42 7.38 -6.23
C GLU A 58 1.04 6.18 -6.93
N PRO A 59 1.55 6.34 -8.15
CA PRO A 59 2.20 5.23 -8.83
C PRO A 59 3.32 4.59 -8.02
N SER A 60 4.08 5.40 -7.27
CA SER A 60 5.16 4.87 -6.44
C SER A 60 4.66 3.97 -5.32
N ASP A 61 3.42 4.16 -4.88
CA ASP A 61 2.85 3.32 -3.83
C ASP A 61 2.64 1.87 -4.29
N LEU A 62 2.58 1.67 -5.60
CA LEU A 62 2.35 0.33 -6.16
C LEU A 62 3.60 -0.53 -6.18
N PHE A 63 4.76 0.03 -5.92
CA PHE A 63 6.02 -0.66 -6.07
C PHE A 63 6.81 -0.74 -4.77
N ALA A 64 7.65 -1.76 -4.68
CA ALA A 64 8.57 -1.92 -3.57
C ALA A 64 9.94 -2.25 -4.12
N TYR A 65 10.99 -1.78 -3.45
CA TYR A 65 12.35 -2.08 -3.84
C TYR A 65 13.03 -2.90 -2.75
N THR A 66 13.61 -4.03 -3.13
CA THR A 66 14.38 -4.87 -2.23
C THR A 66 15.83 -4.82 -2.69
N PRO A 67 16.75 -4.24 -1.88
CA PRO A 67 18.15 -4.17 -2.26
C PRO A 67 18.77 -5.56 -2.39
N ASP A 68 19.68 -5.70 -3.34
CA ASP A 68 20.45 -6.94 -3.47
C ASP A 68 21.56 -6.96 -2.44
N LYS A 69 22.15 -8.14 -2.22
CA LYS A 69 23.26 -8.27 -1.28
C LYS A 69 24.44 -7.39 -1.67
N ASN A 70 24.62 -7.15 -2.96
CA ASN A 70 25.72 -6.33 -3.47
C ASN A 70 25.25 -4.94 -3.87
N ASP A 71 24.24 -4.43 -3.18
CA ASP A 71 23.67 -3.12 -3.49
C ASP A 71 24.73 -2.04 -3.30
N THR A 72 25.05 -1.35 -4.38
CA THR A 72 26.04 -0.27 -4.37
C THR A 72 25.38 1.11 -4.42
N LEU A 73 24.06 1.18 -4.32
CA LEU A 73 23.36 2.45 -4.39
C LEU A 73 23.64 3.29 -3.13
N LEU A 74 23.75 4.59 -3.34
CA LEU A 74 23.91 5.51 -2.21
C LEU A 74 22.66 5.49 -1.34
N GLU A 75 22.81 5.76 -0.06
CA GLU A 75 21.69 5.82 0.86
C GLU A 75 20.64 6.84 0.43
N THR A 76 21.08 7.90 -0.28
CA THR A 76 20.19 8.95 -0.75
C THR A 76 19.57 8.65 -2.11
N HIS A 77 19.86 7.49 -2.70
CA HIS A 77 19.34 7.16 -4.01
C HIS A 77 17.81 7.08 -3.99
N PRO A 78 17.13 7.68 -4.99
CA PRO A 78 15.66 7.70 -5.00
C PRO A 78 14.99 6.33 -4.91
N LEU A 79 15.60 5.26 -5.43
CA LEU A 79 15.04 3.93 -5.32
C LEU A 79 14.90 3.48 -3.88
N LYS A 80 15.74 4.00 -2.99
CA LYS A 80 15.66 3.65 -1.57
C LYS A 80 14.34 4.10 -0.94
N LYS A 81 13.65 5.07 -1.55
CA LYS A 81 12.34 5.51 -1.06
C LYS A 81 11.26 4.45 -1.26
N LEU A 82 11.50 3.46 -2.10
CA LEU A 82 10.55 2.38 -2.34
C LEU A 82 10.76 1.18 -1.42
N ILE A 83 11.72 1.26 -0.52
CA ILE A 83 11.92 0.17 0.45
C ILE A 83 10.74 0.17 1.41
N ARG A 84 9.94 -0.89 1.34
CA ARG A 84 8.79 -1.08 2.24
C ARG A 84 9.24 -2.02 3.33
N ASP A 85 8.92 -1.62 4.58
CA ASP A 85 9.78 -2.22 5.38
C ASP A 85 9.24 -2.65 6.63
N GLN A 86 10.14 -2.89 7.44
CA GLN A 86 10.01 -3.41 8.76
C GLN A 86 9.26 -2.48 9.69
N GLU A 87 9.20 -1.19 9.37
CA GLU A 87 8.45 -0.27 10.20
C GLU A 87 6.96 -0.59 10.18
N GLU A 88 6.43 -0.88 9.00
CA GLU A 88 5.03 -1.27 8.89
C GLU A 88 4.77 -2.59 9.62
N ALA A 89 5.69 -3.54 9.45
CA ALA A 89 5.59 -4.82 10.14
C ALA A 89 5.69 -4.64 11.65
N SER A 90 6.62 -3.82 12.10
CA SER A 90 6.78 -3.53 13.51
C SER A 90 5.54 -2.86 14.09
N LEU A 91 4.97 -1.93 13.35
CA LEU A 91 3.76 -1.25 13.79
C LEU A 91 2.60 -2.24 13.93
N ASN A 92 2.44 -3.13 12.96
CA ASN A 92 1.40 -4.13 13.00
C ASN A 92 1.59 -5.07 14.18
N GLN A 93 2.83 -5.49 14.46
CA GLN A 93 3.12 -6.32 15.61
C GLN A 93 2.82 -5.58 16.91
N THR A 94 3.22 -4.33 16.98
CA THR A 94 2.94 -3.52 18.16
C THR A 94 1.44 -3.41 18.39
N ILE A 95 0.69 -3.13 17.33
CA ILE A 95 -0.76 -3.02 17.43
C ILE A 95 -1.39 -4.34 17.90
N SER A 96 -0.89 -5.46 17.40
CA SER A 96 -1.46 -6.76 17.77
C SER A 96 -1.23 -7.11 19.23
N HIS A 97 -0.26 -6.47 19.89
CA HIS A 97 0.02 -6.72 21.30
C HIS A 97 -0.64 -5.70 22.23
N LEU A 98 -1.34 -4.72 21.68
CA LEU A 98 -1.99 -3.71 22.49
C LEU A 98 -3.30 -4.22 23.08
N SER A 99 -3.66 -3.68 24.23
CA SER A 99 -4.95 -4.00 24.83
C SER A 99 -6.08 -3.39 24.00
N TYR A 100 -7.28 -3.87 24.22
CA TYR A 100 -8.44 -3.33 23.53
C TYR A 100 -8.60 -1.82 23.76
N GLN A 101 -8.41 -1.37 25.01
CA GLN A 101 -8.54 0.04 25.33
C GLN A 101 -7.49 0.88 24.62
N GLU A 102 -6.26 0.38 24.56
CA GLU A 102 -5.19 1.08 23.85
C GLU A 102 -5.50 1.18 22.35
N LEU A 103 -6.06 0.15 21.77
CA LEU A 103 -6.48 0.17 20.37
C LEU A 103 -7.58 1.19 20.13
N VAL A 104 -8.52 1.30 21.05
CA VAL A 104 -9.61 2.28 20.96
C VAL A 104 -9.05 3.70 20.99
N GLU A 105 -8.10 3.96 21.88
CA GLU A 105 -7.50 5.27 21.96
C GLU A 105 -6.73 5.64 20.69
N ILE A 106 -5.98 4.70 20.15
CA ILE A 106 -5.27 4.93 18.88
C ILE A 106 -6.25 5.21 17.76
N LYS A 107 -7.33 4.47 17.70
CA LYS A 107 -8.35 4.67 16.68
C LYS A 107 -9.00 6.04 16.81
N LYS A 108 -9.28 6.47 18.02
CA LYS A 108 -9.82 7.81 18.26
C LYS A 108 -8.87 8.89 17.81
N PHE A 109 -7.58 8.72 18.09
CA PHE A 109 -6.56 9.67 17.68
C PHE A 109 -6.50 9.78 16.15
N ILE A 110 -6.50 8.65 15.46
CA ILE A 110 -6.47 8.62 14.01
C ILE A 110 -7.72 9.29 13.42
N ASN A 111 -8.88 8.99 13.96
CA ASN A 111 -10.13 9.61 13.50
C ASN A 111 -10.12 11.12 13.75
N SER A 112 -9.59 11.56 14.87
CA SER A 112 -9.45 12.97 15.17
C SER A 112 -8.57 13.67 14.14
N GLN A 113 -7.46 13.05 13.76
CA GLN A 113 -6.58 13.60 12.74
C GLN A 113 -7.27 13.70 11.39
N LYS A 114 -8.09 12.69 11.05
CA LYS A 114 -8.80 12.70 9.78
C LYS A 114 -9.88 13.74 9.69
N THR A 115 -10.48 14.10 10.82
CA THR A 115 -11.60 15.05 10.81
C THR A 115 -11.18 16.49 10.90
N ILE A 116 -9.96 16.73 11.33
CA ILE A 116 -9.48 18.08 11.45
C ILE A 116 -9.52 18.87 10.18
N PRO A 117 -9.13 18.42 9.13
CA PRO A 117 -9.05 19.18 8.01
C PRO A 117 -10.22 19.47 7.43
N PRO A 118 -10.28 19.80 6.72
CA PRO A 118 -10.94 20.36 5.88
C PRO A 118 -12.06 20.82 6.36
N THR A 119 -12.27 20.50 6.84
CA THR A 119 -13.36 20.78 7.13
C THR A 119 -13.43 21.66 7.97
N GLN A 120 -12.95 21.73 8.30
CA GLN A 120 -13.19 22.32 9.12
C GLN A 120 -13.21 23.31 8.89
N SER A 121 -13.06 23.46 8.33
CA SER A 121 -13.29 24.35 8.30
C SER A 121 -14.25 24.57 7.94
N GLU A 122 -14.57 24.30 7.56
CA GLU A 122 -15.48 24.51 7.45
C GLU A 122 -16.28 24.46 8.19
N LYS A 123 -16.28 24.23 8.59
CA LYS A 123 -17.01 24.22 9.37
C LYS A 123 -17.06 24.95 10.18
N ASP A 124 -16.70 25.29 10.16
CA ASP A 124 -16.76 25.97 10.90
C ASP A 124 -17.02 26.65 10.96
#